data_c350a4f9fac6c886c757ef435d76f670
#
_entry.id   c350a4f9fac6c886c757ef435d76f670
#
_cell.length_a   1.000
_cell.length_b   1.000
_cell.length_c   1.000
_cell.angle_alpha   90.00
_cell.angle_beta   90.00
_cell.angle_gamma   90.00
#
_symmetry.space_group_name_H-M   'P 1'
#
loop_
_entity.id
_entity.type
_entity.pdbx_description
1 polymer ?
#
loop_
_entity_poly.entity_id
_entity_poly.type
_entity_poly.pdbx_seq_one_letter_code
_entity_poly.pdbx_strand_id
1 'polypeptide(L)'
;KEKGLPKAYMLEKITQALVTAYKRDHEGAGDNVTVEADEEKGTVRMFVKKDVVEEVDNPCTEMSLEMARDKLPQAQLGDVIRIEVRTRDFGRIAAQTARQVIIQGMREAERGMIYDEFSSKEHELLTGVITRIDPRSGGVSLRIGSGNEATEAFLAPGEQVKGEEYVEGMRLRVYVVEVRRSTKGPQ
;
A
#
# COMPACT_ATOMS: atom_id res chain seq x y z
N LYS A 1 -3.12 -6.70 -15.28
CA LYS A 1 -2.82 -5.91 -16.51
C LYS A 1 -3.81 -4.78 -16.77
N GLU A 2 -5.00 -4.81 -16.20
CA GLU A 2 -6.08 -3.87 -16.56
C GLU A 2 -6.06 -2.51 -15.86
N LYS A 3 -5.22 -2.30 -14.83
CA LYS A 3 -5.21 -1.06 -14.04
C LYS A 3 -3.85 -0.34 -13.97
N GLY A 4 -2.98 -0.52 -14.97
CA GLY A 4 -1.78 0.32 -15.17
C GLY A 4 -0.64 0.16 -14.16
N LEU A 5 -0.74 -0.73 -13.15
CA LEU A 5 0.35 -0.95 -12.20
C LEU A 5 1.39 -1.92 -12.77
N PRO A 6 2.69 -1.56 -12.77
CA PRO A 6 3.75 -2.47 -13.16
C PRO A 6 3.79 -3.69 -12.22
N LYS A 7 3.86 -4.89 -12.80
CA LYS A 7 3.94 -6.15 -12.04
C LYS A 7 5.13 -6.16 -11.08
N ALA A 8 6.28 -5.65 -11.53
CA ALA A 8 7.49 -5.52 -10.73
C ALA A 8 7.28 -4.67 -9.47
N TYR A 9 6.58 -3.54 -9.58
CA TYR A 9 6.23 -2.69 -8.44
C TYR A 9 5.37 -3.42 -7.41
N MET A 10 4.37 -4.17 -7.87
CA MET A 10 3.51 -4.97 -6.97
C MET A 10 4.29 -6.06 -6.26
N LEU A 11 5.19 -6.75 -6.97
CA LEU A 11 6.05 -7.79 -6.37
C LEU A 11 7.00 -7.20 -5.32
N GLU A 12 7.60 -6.06 -5.60
CA GLU A 12 8.45 -5.35 -4.63
C GLU A 12 7.66 -4.98 -3.36
N LYS A 13 6.45 -4.44 -3.50
CA LYS A 13 5.58 -4.13 -2.36
C LYS A 13 5.18 -5.37 -1.56
N ILE A 14 4.89 -6.48 -2.24
CA ILE A 14 4.59 -7.76 -1.60
C ILE A 14 5.80 -8.27 -0.81
N THR A 15 6.99 -8.27 -1.41
CA THR A 15 8.22 -8.73 -0.73
C THR A 15 8.54 -7.89 0.50
N GLN A 16 8.45 -6.55 0.42
CA GLN A 16 8.64 -5.65 1.55
C GLN A 16 7.63 -5.90 2.68
N ALA A 17 6.35 -6.08 2.32
CA ALA A 17 5.29 -6.35 3.29
C ALA A 17 5.45 -7.71 3.97
N LEU A 18 5.94 -8.73 3.25
CA LEU A 18 6.24 -10.06 3.80
C LEU A 18 7.39 -10.00 4.80
N VAL A 19 8.47 -9.30 4.49
CA VAL A 19 9.59 -9.07 5.43
C VAL A 19 9.09 -8.40 6.70
N THR A 20 8.28 -7.35 6.56
CA THR A 20 7.71 -6.62 7.70
C THR A 20 6.80 -7.50 8.55
N ALA A 21 5.95 -8.31 7.93
CA ALA A 21 5.06 -9.23 8.63
C ALA A 21 5.84 -10.32 9.38
N TYR A 22 6.88 -10.87 8.76
CA TYR A 22 7.74 -11.87 9.39
C TYR A 22 8.48 -11.30 10.60
N LYS A 23 9.06 -10.10 10.48
CA LYS A 23 9.75 -9.42 11.58
C LYS A 23 8.81 -9.14 12.77
N ARG A 24 7.56 -8.79 12.50
CA ARG A 24 6.54 -8.58 13.56
C ARG A 24 6.22 -9.86 14.33
N ASP A 25 6.15 -10.98 13.63
CA ASP A 25 5.79 -12.26 14.23
C ASP A 25 7.00 -12.99 14.87
N HIS A 26 8.22 -12.49 14.62
CA HIS A 26 9.47 -13.01 15.15
C HIS A 26 10.26 -11.88 15.81
N GLU A 27 9.98 -11.65 17.09
CA GLU A 27 10.70 -10.66 17.89
C GLU A 27 12.20 -11.00 17.93
N GLY A 28 13.05 -10.02 17.57
CA GLY A 28 14.49 -10.20 17.43
C GLY A 28 14.99 -10.48 16.01
N ALA A 29 14.09 -10.67 15.02
CA ALA A 29 14.48 -10.67 13.61
C ALA A 29 14.86 -9.26 13.16
N GLY A 30 16.10 -9.10 12.66
CA GLY A 30 16.65 -7.85 12.16
C GLY A 30 16.58 -7.74 10.63
N ASP A 31 17.62 -7.15 10.04
CA ASP A 31 17.76 -7.03 8.59
C ASP A 31 18.31 -8.32 7.93
N ASN A 32 18.27 -9.42 8.67
CA ASN A 32 18.69 -10.74 8.24
C ASN A 32 17.65 -11.51 7.41
N VAL A 33 16.45 -10.95 7.21
CA VAL A 33 15.35 -11.56 6.46
C VAL A 33 15.31 -11.02 5.03
N THR A 34 15.30 -11.92 4.06
CA THR A 34 15.17 -11.58 2.63
C THR A 34 14.08 -12.41 1.97
N VAL A 35 13.35 -11.80 1.04
CA VAL A 35 12.30 -12.46 0.26
C VAL A 35 12.65 -12.35 -1.22
N GLU A 36 12.62 -13.47 -1.91
CA GLU A 36 12.82 -13.57 -3.36
C GLU A 36 11.50 -13.98 -4.02
N ALA A 37 11.08 -13.19 -4.99
CA ALA A 37 9.93 -13.50 -5.83
C ALA A 37 10.41 -13.93 -7.21
N ASP A 38 10.01 -15.12 -7.64
CA ASP A 38 10.23 -15.63 -8.98
C ASP A 38 8.99 -15.34 -9.82
N GLU A 39 9.13 -14.38 -10.75
CA GLU A 39 8.01 -13.94 -11.60
C GLU A 39 7.56 -15.00 -12.59
N GLU A 40 8.47 -15.84 -13.08
CA GLU A 40 8.18 -16.86 -14.09
C GLU A 40 7.42 -18.03 -13.47
N LYS A 41 7.84 -18.45 -12.27
CA LYS A 41 7.23 -19.57 -11.55
C LYS A 41 6.07 -19.15 -10.65
N GLY A 42 5.88 -17.84 -10.42
CA GLY A 42 4.86 -17.34 -9.50
C GLY A 42 5.08 -17.77 -8.05
N THR A 43 6.33 -18.02 -7.65
CA THR A 43 6.70 -18.49 -6.32
C THR A 43 7.40 -17.40 -5.53
N VAL A 44 7.19 -17.43 -4.22
CA VAL A 44 7.85 -16.54 -3.26
C VAL A 44 8.61 -17.41 -2.27
N ARG A 45 9.91 -17.13 -2.11
CA ARG A 45 10.79 -17.82 -1.17
C ARG A 45 11.33 -16.82 -0.16
N MET A 46 11.32 -17.21 1.10
CA MET A 46 11.84 -16.41 2.20
C MET A 46 13.08 -17.05 2.77
N PHE A 47 14.07 -16.23 3.06
CA PHE A 47 15.35 -16.65 3.60
C PHE A 47 15.72 -15.83 4.81
N VAL A 48 16.29 -16.49 5.81
CA VAL A 48 16.86 -15.87 7.00
C VAL A 48 18.35 -16.16 7.01
N LYS A 49 19.16 -15.11 7.15
CA LYS A 49 20.60 -15.23 7.39
C LYS A 49 20.82 -15.36 8.89
N LYS A 50 21.66 -16.31 9.29
CA LYS A 50 22.05 -16.52 10.68
C LYS A 50 23.54 -16.60 10.79
N ASP A 51 24.10 -15.92 11.78
CA ASP A 51 25.51 -15.97 12.12
C ASP A 51 25.79 -17.23 12.94
N VAL A 52 26.87 -17.92 12.63
CA VAL A 52 27.30 -19.12 13.36
C VAL A 52 28.14 -18.69 14.55
N VAL A 53 27.62 -18.91 15.75
CA VAL A 53 28.22 -18.50 17.01
C VAL A 53 28.45 -19.69 17.95
N GLU A 54 29.27 -19.51 18.96
CA GLU A 54 29.51 -20.53 19.97
C GLU A 54 28.34 -20.62 20.97
N GLU A 55 27.89 -19.48 21.46
CA GLU A 55 26.70 -19.35 22.30
C GLU A 55 25.65 -18.49 21.58
N VAL A 56 24.42 -18.98 21.53
CA VAL A 56 23.31 -18.33 20.82
C VAL A 56 22.56 -17.41 21.78
N ASP A 57 22.70 -16.11 21.58
CA ASP A 57 21.97 -15.09 22.33
C ASP A 57 20.60 -14.80 21.69
N ASN A 58 20.57 -14.69 20.38
CA ASN A 58 19.34 -14.44 19.62
C ASN A 58 19.08 -15.53 18.57
N PRO A 59 18.16 -16.47 18.84
CA PRO A 59 17.85 -17.56 17.90
C PRO A 59 17.29 -17.10 16.55
N CYS A 60 16.85 -15.83 16.42
CA CYS A 60 16.37 -15.29 15.15
C CYS A 60 17.50 -14.90 14.19
N THR A 61 18.64 -14.48 14.73
CA THR A 61 19.79 -13.98 13.96
C THR A 61 21.02 -14.89 14.05
N GLU A 62 21.05 -15.80 15.01
CA GLU A 62 22.20 -16.64 15.32
C GLU A 62 21.84 -18.13 15.31
N MET A 63 22.85 -18.96 15.21
CA MET A 63 22.75 -20.40 15.34
C MET A 63 24.04 -21.03 15.84
N SER A 64 23.94 -22.14 16.57
CA SER A 64 25.12 -22.85 17.05
C SER A 64 25.88 -23.54 15.92
N LEU A 65 27.19 -23.76 16.13
CA LEU A 65 28.03 -24.47 15.19
C LEU A 65 27.53 -25.89 14.90
N GLU A 66 26.93 -26.57 15.87
CA GLU A 66 26.36 -27.90 15.73
C GLU A 66 25.19 -27.87 14.73
N MET A 67 24.24 -26.97 14.92
CA MET A 67 23.10 -26.77 14.00
C MET A 67 23.52 -26.30 12.62
N ALA A 68 24.62 -25.54 12.54
CA ALA A 68 25.19 -25.08 11.29
C ALA A 68 25.78 -26.24 10.49
N ARG A 69 26.49 -27.16 11.14
CA ARG A 69 27.11 -28.34 10.52
C ARG A 69 26.09 -29.38 10.06
N ASP A 70 24.95 -29.48 10.70
CA ASP A 70 23.83 -30.31 10.21
C ASP A 70 23.33 -29.88 8.83
N LYS A 71 23.44 -28.60 8.53
CA LYS A 71 23.02 -28.01 7.23
C LYS A 71 24.18 -27.90 6.24
N LEU A 72 25.35 -27.56 6.74
CA LEU A 72 26.57 -27.37 5.98
C LEU A 72 27.73 -28.00 6.75
N PRO A 73 28.17 -29.24 6.40
CA PRO A 73 29.18 -29.98 7.17
C PRO A 73 30.51 -29.27 7.40
N GLN A 74 30.85 -28.31 6.53
CA GLN A 74 32.10 -27.53 6.60
C GLN A 74 31.91 -26.15 7.29
N ALA A 75 30.78 -25.89 7.91
CA ALA A 75 30.52 -24.63 8.60
C ALA A 75 31.50 -24.37 9.74
N GLN A 76 31.92 -23.13 9.89
CA GLN A 76 32.84 -22.63 10.92
C GLN A 76 32.19 -21.50 11.72
N LEU A 77 32.76 -21.24 12.89
CA LEU A 77 32.36 -20.08 13.69
C LEU A 77 32.63 -18.78 12.91
N GLY A 78 31.65 -17.87 12.94
CA GLY A 78 31.71 -16.62 12.18
C GLY A 78 31.16 -16.70 10.76
N ASP A 79 30.78 -17.91 10.28
CA ASP A 79 30.09 -18.03 9.00
C ASP A 79 28.67 -17.46 9.07
N VAL A 80 28.17 -17.02 7.91
CA VAL A 80 26.76 -16.60 7.75
C VAL A 80 26.05 -17.61 6.89
N ILE A 81 25.07 -18.29 7.50
CA ILE A 81 24.30 -19.33 6.79
C ILE A 81 22.92 -18.77 6.41
N ARG A 82 22.59 -18.93 5.13
CA ARG A 82 21.28 -18.58 4.58
C ARG A 82 20.35 -19.79 4.65
N ILE A 83 19.26 -19.66 5.40
CA ILE A 83 18.29 -20.71 5.63
C ILE A 83 16.98 -20.35 4.97
N GLU A 84 16.44 -21.24 4.15
CA GLU A 84 15.11 -21.08 3.60
C GLU A 84 14.04 -21.37 4.66
N VAL A 85 13.14 -20.42 4.87
CA VAL A 85 11.97 -20.58 5.75
C VAL A 85 10.95 -21.44 5.01
N ARG A 86 10.46 -22.49 5.65
CA ARG A 86 9.49 -23.40 5.03
C ARG A 86 8.19 -22.66 4.72
N THR A 87 7.64 -22.85 3.55
CA THR A 87 6.38 -22.25 3.10
C THR A 87 5.23 -22.49 4.09
N ARG A 88 5.23 -23.60 4.80
CA ARG A 88 4.24 -23.93 5.82
C ARG A 88 4.25 -22.92 6.97
N ASP A 89 5.41 -22.38 7.31
CA ASP A 89 5.60 -21.51 8.48
C ASP A 89 5.20 -20.06 8.19
N PHE A 90 5.24 -19.64 6.93
CA PHE A 90 4.86 -18.26 6.53
C PHE A 90 3.76 -18.18 5.46
N GLY A 91 3.32 -19.30 4.89
CA GLY A 91 2.39 -19.31 3.75
C GLY A 91 1.04 -18.65 4.04
N ARG A 92 0.53 -18.77 5.26
CA ARG A 92 -0.71 -18.10 5.69
C ARG A 92 -0.52 -16.59 5.77
N ILE A 93 0.59 -16.14 6.36
CA ILE A 93 0.98 -14.72 6.47
C ILE A 93 1.21 -14.16 5.07
N ALA A 94 1.91 -14.90 4.21
CA ALA A 94 2.18 -14.50 2.83
C ALA A 94 0.88 -14.27 2.04
N ALA A 95 -0.07 -15.20 2.11
CA ALA A 95 -1.34 -15.09 1.40
C ALA A 95 -2.17 -13.89 1.85
N GLN A 96 -2.28 -13.65 3.16
CA GLN A 96 -3.00 -12.51 3.71
C GLN A 96 -2.33 -11.18 3.34
N THR A 97 -1.00 -11.10 3.52
CA THR A 97 -0.23 -9.89 3.23
C THR A 97 -0.27 -9.56 1.74
N ALA A 98 -0.06 -10.54 0.86
CA ALA A 98 -0.13 -10.35 -0.58
C ALA A 98 -1.52 -9.84 -1.01
N ARG A 99 -2.59 -10.42 -0.50
CA ARG A 99 -3.96 -9.97 -0.78
C ARG A 99 -4.19 -8.52 -0.36
N GLN A 100 -3.74 -8.15 0.84
CA GLN A 100 -3.89 -6.78 1.35
C GLN A 100 -3.10 -5.77 0.52
N VAL A 101 -1.84 -6.09 0.17
CA VAL A 101 -0.99 -5.23 -0.68
C VAL A 101 -1.59 -5.05 -2.07
N ILE A 102 -2.11 -6.12 -2.67
CA ILE A 102 -2.77 -6.04 -3.98
C ILE A 102 -4.00 -5.13 -3.91
N ILE A 103 -4.88 -5.30 -2.92
CA ILE A 103 -6.08 -4.47 -2.75
C ILE A 103 -5.70 -3.01 -2.55
N GLN A 104 -4.69 -2.73 -1.72
CA GLN A 104 -4.22 -1.37 -1.48
C GLN A 104 -3.59 -0.76 -2.72
N GLY A 105 -2.74 -1.49 -3.44
CA GLY A 105 -2.13 -1.03 -4.70
C GLY A 105 -3.18 -0.73 -5.77
N MET A 106 -4.23 -1.55 -5.89
CA MET A 106 -5.35 -1.28 -6.80
C MET A 106 -6.08 0.01 -6.43
N ARG A 107 -6.35 0.25 -5.15
CA ARG A 107 -6.98 1.48 -4.69
C ARG A 107 -6.11 2.72 -4.94
N GLU A 108 -4.80 2.60 -4.74
CA GLU A 108 -3.86 3.69 -5.01
C GLU A 108 -3.81 4.02 -6.51
N ALA A 109 -3.83 2.99 -7.37
CA ALA A 109 -3.90 3.20 -8.82
C ALA A 109 -5.20 3.85 -9.26
N GLU A 110 -6.35 3.40 -8.74
CA GLU A 110 -7.66 4.02 -9.03
C GLU A 110 -7.68 5.50 -8.63
N ARG A 111 -7.15 5.83 -7.44
CA ARG A 111 -7.03 7.22 -6.98
C ARG A 111 -6.10 8.05 -7.86
N GLY A 112 -4.98 7.45 -8.30
CA GLY A 112 -4.05 8.10 -9.23
C GLY A 112 -4.72 8.44 -10.56
N MET A 113 -5.46 7.50 -11.15
CA MET A 113 -6.19 7.73 -12.41
C MET A 113 -7.24 8.82 -12.26
N ILE A 114 -8.03 8.81 -11.19
CA ILE A 114 -9.02 9.85 -10.90
C ILE A 114 -8.34 11.20 -10.72
N TYR A 115 -7.22 11.25 -10.00
CA TYR A 115 -6.46 12.47 -9.84
C TYR A 115 -5.98 13.04 -11.18
N ASP A 116 -5.37 12.20 -12.02
CA ASP A 116 -4.85 12.62 -13.33
C ASP A 116 -5.99 13.12 -14.25
N GLU A 117 -7.15 12.46 -14.21
CA GLU A 117 -8.33 12.87 -14.96
C GLU A 117 -8.83 14.26 -14.52
N PHE A 118 -9.01 14.48 -13.20
CA PHE A 118 -9.53 15.76 -12.71
C PHE A 118 -8.49 16.87 -12.72
N SER A 119 -7.21 16.54 -12.54
CA SER A 119 -6.12 17.53 -12.68
C SER A 119 -6.05 18.08 -14.09
N SER A 120 -6.36 17.28 -15.12
CA SER A 120 -6.45 17.77 -16.49
C SER A 120 -7.64 18.71 -16.73
N LYS A 121 -8.62 18.70 -15.83
CA LYS A 121 -9.82 19.55 -15.86
C LYS A 121 -9.75 20.74 -14.90
N GLU A 122 -8.57 21.02 -14.32
CA GLU A 122 -8.34 22.27 -13.60
C GLU A 122 -8.64 23.45 -14.51
N HIS A 123 -9.26 24.47 -13.94
CA HIS A 123 -9.70 25.68 -14.65
C HIS A 123 -10.86 25.47 -15.64
N GLU A 124 -11.58 24.35 -15.53
CA GLU A 124 -12.78 24.09 -16.31
C GLU A 124 -14.05 24.22 -15.44
N LEU A 125 -15.19 24.40 -16.13
CA LEU A 125 -16.50 24.37 -15.50
C LEU A 125 -17.06 22.95 -15.52
N LEU A 126 -17.23 22.36 -14.34
CA LEU A 126 -17.83 21.04 -14.17
C LEU A 126 -19.19 21.12 -13.50
N THR A 127 -20.04 20.13 -13.77
CA THR A 127 -21.33 19.99 -13.10
C THR A 127 -21.21 18.95 -11.99
N GLY A 128 -21.54 19.34 -10.76
CA GLY A 128 -21.61 18.45 -9.62
C GLY A 128 -23.02 18.39 -9.02
N VAL A 129 -23.24 17.42 -8.15
CA VAL A 129 -24.44 17.29 -7.34
C VAL A 129 -24.07 17.48 -5.89
N ILE A 130 -24.78 18.35 -5.18
CA ILE A 130 -24.56 18.60 -3.76
C ILE A 130 -24.92 17.35 -2.98
N THR A 131 -23.96 16.81 -2.25
CA THR A 131 -24.13 15.59 -1.42
C THR A 131 -24.30 15.91 0.05
N ARG A 132 -23.68 17.03 0.50
CA ARG A 132 -23.72 17.42 1.90
C ARG A 132 -23.44 18.91 2.05
N ILE A 133 -24.10 19.52 3.02
CA ILE A 133 -23.82 20.88 3.48
C ILE A 133 -23.40 20.79 4.96
N ASP A 134 -22.23 21.33 5.29
CA ASP A 134 -21.78 21.36 6.68
C ASP A 134 -22.44 22.54 7.42
N PRO A 135 -23.30 22.31 8.42
CA PRO A 135 -24.02 23.36 9.12
C PRO A 135 -23.11 24.24 9.98
N ARG A 136 -21.90 23.78 10.29
CA ARG A 136 -20.95 24.56 11.14
C ARG A 136 -20.08 25.48 10.32
N SER A 137 -19.52 24.96 9.22
CA SER A 137 -18.59 25.74 8.38
C SER A 137 -19.30 26.41 7.21
N GLY A 138 -20.51 25.98 6.86
CA GLY A 138 -21.21 26.40 5.63
C GLY A 138 -20.59 25.83 4.35
N GLY A 139 -19.62 24.95 4.46
CA GLY A 139 -18.98 24.31 3.30
C GLY A 139 -19.91 23.32 2.60
N VAL A 140 -19.84 23.27 1.28
CA VAL A 140 -20.70 22.40 0.45
C VAL A 140 -19.84 21.33 -0.20
N SER A 141 -20.19 20.05 0.05
CA SER A 141 -19.60 18.90 -0.65
C SER A 141 -20.39 18.57 -1.90
N LEU A 142 -19.69 18.40 -3.01
CA LEU A 142 -20.26 18.09 -4.32
C LEU A 142 -19.70 16.78 -4.83
N ARG A 143 -20.54 15.97 -5.45
CA ARG A 143 -20.10 14.81 -6.22
C ARG A 143 -19.98 15.21 -7.68
N ILE A 144 -18.76 15.09 -8.23
CA ILE A 144 -18.42 15.38 -9.62
C ILE A 144 -18.03 14.07 -10.31
N GLY A 145 -18.46 13.89 -11.57
CA GLY A 145 -18.27 12.65 -12.31
C GLY A 145 -19.40 11.65 -12.12
N SER A 146 -19.29 10.49 -12.76
CA SER A 146 -20.30 9.44 -12.73
C SER A 146 -19.67 8.05 -12.47
N GLY A 147 -20.43 7.17 -11.82
CA GLY A 147 -19.99 5.80 -11.56
C GLY A 147 -18.76 5.70 -10.65
N ASN A 148 -17.80 4.89 -11.07
CA ASN A 148 -16.55 4.63 -10.30
C ASN A 148 -15.53 5.77 -10.41
N GLU A 149 -15.70 6.69 -11.34
CA GLU A 149 -14.83 7.86 -11.57
C GLU A 149 -15.33 9.10 -10.83
N ALA A 150 -16.44 8.98 -10.10
CA ALA A 150 -16.95 10.07 -9.30
C ALA A 150 -16.05 10.38 -8.11
N THR A 151 -15.74 11.68 -7.95
CA THR A 151 -14.98 12.18 -6.80
C THR A 151 -15.75 13.22 -6.02
N GLU A 152 -15.35 13.46 -4.79
CA GLU A 152 -15.93 14.49 -3.94
C GLU A 152 -15.12 15.79 -4.08
N ALA A 153 -15.81 16.88 -4.37
CA ALA A 153 -15.24 18.21 -4.41
C ALA A 153 -15.81 19.05 -3.26
N PHE A 154 -15.05 20.02 -2.79
CA PHE A 154 -15.43 20.90 -1.70
C PHE A 154 -15.51 22.34 -2.18
N LEU A 155 -16.68 22.94 -2.01
CA LEU A 155 -16.92 24.36 -2.27
C LEU A 155 -16.86 25.11 -0.93
N ALA A 156 -15.77 25.84 -0.75
CA ALA A 156 -15.54 26.61 0.46
C ALA A 156 -16.55 27.77 0.58
N PRO A 157 -16.93 28.19 1.80
CA PRO A 157 -17.89 29.29 2.01
C PRO A 157 -17.50 30.61 1.33
N GLY A 158 -16.19 30.88 1.25
CA GLY A 158 -15.66 32.07 0.59
C GLY A 158 -15.81 32.09 -0.92
N GLU A 159 -15.98 30.92 -1.54
CA GLU A 159 -16.11 30.73 -2.99
C GLU A 159 -17.58 30.55 -3.42
N GLN A 160 -18.49 30.59 -2.46
CA GLN A 160 -19.92 30.47 -2.73
C GLN A 160 -20.51 31.79 -3.21
N VAL A 161 -21.52 31.71 -4.08
CA VAL A 161 -22.25 32.89 -4.53
C VAL A 161 -23.16 33.42 -3.40
N LYS A 162 -22.96 34.69 -3.02
CA LYS A 162 -23.76 35.31 -1.96
C LYS A 162 -25.23 35.40 -2.37
N GLY A 163 -26.11 34.89 -1.51
CA GLY A 163 -27.55 34.91 -1.72
C GLY A 163 -28.11 33.72 -2.51
N GLU A 164 -27.28 32.77 -2.90
CA GLU A 164 -27.72 31.52 -3.47
C GLU A 164 -28.01 30.50 -2.35
N GLU A 165 -29.15 29.84 -2.43
CA GLU A 165 -29.51 28.76 -1.50
C GLU A 165 -29.04 27.43 -2.04
N TYR A 166 -28.18 26.76 -1.26
CA TYR A 166 -27.66 25.43 -1.59
C TYR A 166 -28.51 24.36 -0.89
N VAL A 167 -28.95 23.36 -1.65
CA VAL A 167 -29.76 22.26 -1.13
C VAL A 167 -29.16 20.92 -1.56
N GLU A 168 -29.16 19.93 -0.69
CA GLU A 168 -28.71 18.57 -1.01
C GLU A 168 -29.50 17.99 -2.20
N GLY A 169 -28.80 17.37 -3.14
CA GLY A 169 -29.35 16.87 -4.40
C GLY A 169 -29.40 17.91 -5.53
N MET A 170 -29.15 19.17 -5.28
CA MET A 170 -29.09 20.21 -6.30
C MET A 170 -27.89 20.02 -7.22
N ARG A 171 -28.09 20.24 -8.52
CA ARG A 171 -27.00 20.27 -9.53
C ARG A 171 -26.44 21.67 -9.59
N LEU A 172 -25.12 21.77 -9.43
CA LEU A 172 -24.41 23.03 -9.46
C LEU A 172 -23.27 22.97 -10.49
N ARG A 173 -23.09 24.08 -11.23
CA ARG A 173 -21.92 24.25 -12.10
C ARG A 173 -20.85 24.97 -11.29
N VAL A 174 -19.69 24.36 -11.18
CA VAL A 174 -18.56 24.88 -10.39
C VAL A 174 -17.31 24.98 -11.25
N TYR A 175 -16.52 25.99 -10.95
CA TYR A 175 -15.20 26.18 -11.55
C TYR A 175 -14.17 25.43 -10.71
N VAL A 176 -13.36 24.58 -11.32
CA VAL A 176 -12.31 23.81 -10.65
C VAL A 176 -11.08 24.69 -10.48
N VAL A 177 -10.81 25.10 -9.24
CA VAL A 177 -9.68 25.97 -8.91
C VAL A 177 -8.40 25.15 -8.81
N GLU A 178 -8.46 24.05 -8.10
CA GLU A 178 -7.30 23.20 -7.79
C GLU A 178 -7.76 21.78 -7.50
N VAL A 179 -6.94 20.79 -7.90
CA VAL A 179 -7.12 19.38 -7.54
C VAL A 179 -5.98 18.94 -6.62
N ARG A 180 -6.30 18.55 -5.40
CA ARG A 180 -5.33 18.13 -4.37
C ARG A 180 -5.36 16.62 -4.17
N ARG A 181 -4.18 16.03 -3.98
CA ARG A 181 -4.08 14.62 -3.54
C ARG A 181 -4.36 14.52 -2.05
N SER A 182 -5.32 13.67 -1.68
CA SER A 182 -5.63 13.35 -0.30
C SER A 182 -5.53 11.84 -0.07
N THR A 183 -5.36 11.43 1.19
CA THR A 183 -5.35 10.01 1.60
C THR A 183 -6.67 9.29 1.31
N LYS A 184 -7.77 10.04 1.19
CA LYS A 184 -9.11 9.51 0.86
C LYS A 184 -9.41 9.50 -0.64
N GLY A 185 -8.62 10.20 -1.46
CA GLY A 185 -8.78 10.38 -2.89
C GLY A 185 -8.49 11.83 -3.28
N PRO A 186 -8.55 12.18 -4.58
CA PRO A 186 -8.43 13.56 -5.05
C PRO A 186 -9.59 14.41 -4.51
N GLN A 187 -9.28 15.64 -4.15
CA GLN A 187 -10.23 16.67 -3.67
C GLN A 187 -10.06 17.93 -4.50
#